data_82920c26ba91762a3c93b4bb8f1f6989
#
_entry.id   82920c26ba91762a3c93b4bb8f1f6989
#
_cell.length_a   1.000
_cell.length_b   1.000
_cell.length_c   1.000
_cell.angle_alpha   90.00
_cell.angle_beta   90.00
_cell.angle_gamma   90.00
#
_symmetry.space_group_name_H-M   'P 1'
#
loop_
_entity.id
_entity.type
_entity.pdbx_description
1 polymer ?
#
loop_
_entity_poly.entity_id
_entity_poly.type
_entity_poly.pdbx_seq_one_letter_code
_entity_poly.pdbx_strand_id
1 'polypeptide(L)'
;MTAALWGIGTFDGVDFPVSPADFEADTAAARRALDSLGISSGDRVLVIGVVSECAHLVPFHEALRQRGAILSGADATVFDAPRTAKLTRQLGARAVLAVNGAVVDGLAAEGFDLAEVFGSVPVVAARPDAVGRLRDAGVAPVVWAHLGPAVAVECAPGRGAHVDEVVWEVTEREGGVFVAPRSARALATGPCAVAAASLERGPCACGRGDVRVMGLVA
;
A
#
# COMPACT_ATOMS: atom_id res chain seq x y z
N MET A 1 16.76 27.85 -9.38
CA MET A 1 15.35 27.82 -8.99
C MET A 1 15.12 26.56 -8.21
N THR A 2 14.77 26.65 -6.94
CA THR A 2 14.37 25.48 -6.13
C THR A 2 13.06 24.95 -6.70
N ALA A 3 13.01 23.66 -7.04
CA ALA A 3 11.76 23.05 -7.52
C ALA A 3 10.68 23.20 -6.44
N ALA A 4 9.46 23.53 -6.87
CA ALA A 4 8.33 23.54 -5.94
C ALA A 4 8.13 22.11 -5.39
N LEU A 5 7.99 21.98 -4.07
CA LEU A 5 7.69 20.71 -3.43
C LEU A 5 6.21 20.62 -3.10
N TRP A 6 5.62 19.45 -3.29
CA TRP A 6 4.32 19.07 -2.79
C TRP A 6 4.42 18.61 -1.33
N GLY A 7 5.46 17.87 -0.98
CA GLY A 7 5.70 17.36 0.36
C GLY A 7 7.04 16.65 0.49
N ILE A 8 7.30 16.13 1.68
CA ILE A 8 8.47 15.31 1.98
C ILE A 8 7.95 14.01 2.62
N GLY A 9 8.29 12.87 2.03
CA GLY A 9 8.11 11.55 2.62
C GLY A 9 9.35 11.11 3.35
N THR A 10 9.19 10.18 4.30
CA THR A 10 10.32 9.56 5.02
C THR A 10 10.13 8.05 5.02
N PHE A 11 11.19 7.30 4.77
CA PHE A 11 11.23 5.85 4.86
C PHE A 11 12.59 5.42 5.42
N ASP A 12 12.60 4.63 6.49
CA ASP A 12 13.80 4.16 7.18
C ASP A 12 14.80 5.31 7.51
N GLY A 13 14.27 6.46 7.92
CA GLY A 13 15.06 7.64 8.27
C GLY A 13 15.64 8.40 7.09
N VAL A 14 15.31 8.02 5.87
CA VAL A 14 15.69 8.73 4.63
C VAL A 14 14.53 9.56 4.13
N ASP A 15 14.75 10.88 3.99
CA ASP A 15 13.77 11.78 3.43
C ASP A 15 13.77 11.74 1.90
N PHE A 16 12.59 11.74 1.31
CA PHE A 16 12.41 11.85 -0.13
C PHE A 16 11.38 12.96 -0.45
N PRO A 17 11.85 14.09 -0.99
CA PRO A 17 10.96 15.17 -1.41
C PRO A 17 10.16 14.75 -2.64
N VAL A 18 8.90 15.21 -2.67
CA VAL A 18 7.92 14.93 -3.71
C VAL A 18 7.53 16.24 -4.38
N SER A 19 7.74 16.38 -5.67
CA SER A 19 7.24 17.51 -6.45
C SER A 19 5.78 17.28 -6.85
N PRO A 20 5.07 18.32 -7.34
CA PRO A 20 3.73 18.13 -7.93
C PRO A 20 3.70 17.11 -9.06
N ALA A 21 4.74 17.06 -9.92
CA ALA A 21 4.83 16.09 -11.01
C ALA A 21 5.04 14.66 -10.47
N ASP A 22 5.84 14.49 -9.42
CA ASP A 22 6.01 13.20 -8.75
C ASP A 22 4.69 12.72 -8.14
N PHE A 23 3.96 13.62 -7.50
CA PHE A 23 2.65 13.33 -6.91
C PHE A 23 1.63 12.88 -7.97
N GLU A 24 1.61 13.54 -9.14
CA GLU A 24 0.75 13.14 -10.26
C GLU A 24 1.12 11.74 -10.78
N ALA A 25 2.42 11.45 -10.93
CA ALA A 25 2.90 10.14 -11.36
C ALA A 25 2.53 9.03 -10.36
N ASP A 26 2.72 9.29 -9.06
CA ASP A 26 2.36 8.36 -7.98
C ASP A 26 0.84 8.16 -7.90
N THR A 27 0.04 9.21 -8.12
CA THR A 27 -1.43 9.11 -8.22
C THR A 27 -1.86 8.25 -9.41
N ALA A 28 -1.18 8.37 -10.56
CA ALA A 28 -1.45 7.51 -11.71
C ALA A 28 -1.07 6.04 -11.43
N ALA A 29 0.03 5.78 -10.73
CA ALA A 29 0.41 4.45 -10.27
C ALA A 29 -0.62 3.87 -9.29
N ALA A 30 -1.07 4.68 -8.33
CA ALA A 30 -2.12 4.30 -7.38
C ALA A 30 -3.43 3.92 -8.10
N ARG A 31 -3.84 4.64 -9.15
CA ARG A 31 -5.02 4.27 -9.96
C ARG A 31 -4.89 2.88 -10.56
N ARG A 32 -3.72 2.54 -11.15
CA ARG A 32 -3.47 1.21 -11.72
C ARG A 32 -3.48 0.11 -10.65
N ALA A 33 -2.97 0.40 -9.46
CA ALA A 33 -3.06 -0.53 -8.33
C ALA A 33 -4.52 -0.75 -7.88
N LEU A 34 -5.32 0.32 -7.76
CA LEU A 34 -6.75 0.23 -7.43
C LEU A 34 -7.56 -0.51 -8.50
N ASP A 35 -7.19 -0.38 -9.80
CA ASP A 35 -7.78 -1.15 -10.90
C ASP A 35 -7.56 -2.64 -10.68
N SER A 36 -6.33 -3.05 -10.32
CA SER A 36 -6.00 -4.46 -10.08
C SER A 36 -6.71 -5.05 -8.86
N LEU A 37 -7.13 -4.22 -7.91
CA LEU A 37 -7.95 -4.61 -6.76
C LEU A 37 -9.46 -4.59 -7.04
N GLY A 38 -9.87 -4.22 -8.26
CA GLY A 38 -11.27 -4.14 -8.66
C GLY A 38 -12.08 -3.09 -7.91
N ILE A 39 -11.43 -2.01 -7.45
CA ILE A 39 -12.10 -0.90 -6.76
C ILE A 39 -12.72 0.04 -7.80
N SER A 40 -13.98 0.40 -7.62
CA SER A 40 -14.81 1.14 -8.57
C SER A 40 -15.46 2.38 -7.95
N SER A 41 -16.12 3.19 -8.78
CA SER A 41 -16.93 4.32 -8.32
C SER A 41 -18.05 3.85 -7.39
N GLY A 42 -18.28 4.59 -6.30
CA GLY A 42 -19.26 4.27 -5.28
C GLY A 42 -18.81 3.23 -4.24
N ASP A 43 -17.67 2.53 -4.46
CA ASP A 43 -17.12 1.62 -3.47
C ASP A 43 -16.71 2.39 -2.19
N ARG A 44 -17.00 1.79 -1.04
CA ARG A 44 -16.60 2.33 0.26
C ARG A 44 -15.23 1.76 0.63
N VAL A 45 -14.26 2.65 0.80
CA VAL A 45 -12.87 2.28 1.06
C VAL A 45 -12.40 2.93 2.35
N LEU A 46 -11.91 2.10 3.26
CA LEU A 46 -11.22 2.55 4.46
C LEU A 46 -9.70 2.51 4.21
N VAL A 47 -9.02 3.62 4.37
CA VAL A 47 -7.54 3.68 4.30
C VAL A 47 -6.99 3.86 5.70
N ILE A 48 -6.03 3.02 6.07
CA ILE A 48 -5.37 3.03 7.37
C ILE A 48 -3.98 3.62 7.21
N GLY A 49 -3.68 4.70 7.94
CA GLY A 49 -2.39 5.35 7.84
C GLY A 49 -2.18 6.45 8.86
N VAL A 50 -0.98 6.98 8.92
CA VAL A 50 -0.61 8.14 9.72
C VAL A 50 -0.11 9.28 8.84
N VAL A 51 -0.18 10.51 9.34
CA VAL A 51 0.22 11.71 8.57
C VAL A 51 1.67 11.64 8.11
N SER A 52 2.57 11.02 8.87
CA SER A 52 3.97 10.81 8.46
C SER A 52 4.15 9.95 7.21
N GLU A 53 3.13 9.20 6.81
CA GLU A 53 3.11 8.37 5.60
C GLU A 53 2.39 9.04 4.43
N CYS A 54 2.10 10.35 4.53
CA CYS A 54 1.32 11.07 3.53
C CYS A 54 1.86 10.91 2.10
N ALA A 55 3.17 10.87 1.91
CA ALA A 55 3.79 10.70 0.59
C ALA A 55 3.44 9.35 -0.07
N HIS A 56 3.18 8.31 0.71
CA HIS A 56 2.74 6.99 0.21
C HIS A 56 1.22 6.91 0.05
N LEU A 57 0.46 7.52 0.96
CA LEU A 57 -0.98 7.30 1.08
C LEU A 57 -1.83 8.32 0.33
N VAL A 58 -1.40 9.61 0.30
CA VAL A 58 -2.21 10.67 -0.34
C VAL A 58 -2.37 10.45 -1.85
N PRO A 59 -1.41 9.89 -2.61
CA PRO A 59 -1.65 9.48 -4.00
C PRO A 59 -2.82 8.51 -4.15
N PHE A 60 -2.98 7.56 -3.21
CA PHE A 60 -4.13 6.65 -3.20
C PHE A 60 -5.44 7.35 -2.81
N HIS A 61 -5.41 8.26 -1.84
CA HIS A 61 -6.57 9.08 -1.51
C HIS A 61 -7.06 9.88 -2.72
N GLU A 62 -6.12 10.52 -3.44
CA GLU A 62 -6.45 11.28 -4.64
C GLU A 62 -6.96 10.38 -5.77
N ALA A 63 -6.35 9.22 -5.98
CA ALA A 63 -6.80 8.23 -6.95
C ALA A 63 -8.22 7.72 -6.62
N LEU A 64 -8.54 7.45 -5.35
CA LEU A 64 -9.88 7.06 -4.89
C LEU A 64 -10.90 8.18 -5.10
N ARG A 65 -10.52 9.43 -4.76
CA ARG A 65 -11.38 10.61 -4.98
C ARG A 65 -11.70 10.81 -6.47
N GLN A 66 -10.69 10.74 -7.33
CA GLN A 66 -10.86 10.86 -8.79
C GLN A 66 -11.74 9.74 -9.37
N ARG A 67 -11.71 8.56 -8.76
CA ARG A 67 -12.54 7.42 -9.14
C ARG A 67 -14.00 7.56 -8.70
N GLY A 68 -14.29 8.47 -7.76
CA GLY A 68 -15.60 8.60 -7.14
C GLY A 68 -15.90 7.52 -6.10
N ALA A 69 -14.87 6.93 -5.49
CA ALA A 69 -15.02 6.06 -4.33
C ALA A 69 -15.37 6.88 -3.08
N ILE A 70 -16.05 6.24 -2.13
CA ILE A 70 -16.40 6.82 -0.83
C ILE A 70 -15.27 6.50 0.14
N LEU A 71 -14.47 7.50 0.45
CA LEU A 71 -13.26 7.37 1.27
C LEU A 71 -13.56 7.62 2.75
N SER A 72 -13.03 6.76 3.62
CA SER A 72 -12.91 6.97 5.06
C SER A 72 -11.49 6.65 5.51
N GLY A 73 -11.08 7.13 6.69
CA GLY A 73 -9.75 6.91 7.24
C GLY A 73 -9.76 6.54 8.72
N ALA A 74 -8.76 5.77 9.12
CA ALA A 74 -8.42 5.48 10.51
C ALA A 74 -6.90 5.55 10.67
N ASP A 75 -6.44 5.87 11.89
CA ASP A 75 -5.01 5.96 12.16
C ASP A 75 -4.39 4.55 12.31
N ALA A 76 -3.19 4.39 11.74
CA ALA A 76 -2.43 3.15 11.77
C ALA A 76 -1.76 2.92 13.15
N THR A 77 -2.53 3.03 14.24
CA THR A 77 -2.08 2.93 15.62
C THR A 77 -2.93 1.94 16.42
N VAL A 78 -2.36 1.41 17.50
CA VAL A 78 -3.09 0.55 18.45
C VAL A 78 -4.31 1.26 19.06
N PHE A 79 -4.22 2.58 19.25
CA PHE A 79 -5.27 3.38 19.90
C PHE A 79 -6.51 3.60 19.01
N ASP A 80 -6.34 3.60 17.68
CA ASP A 80 -7.44 3.81 16.74
C ASP A 80 -8.01 2.49 16.16
N ALA A 81 -7.52 1.36 16.62
CA ALA A 81 -7.98 0.04 16.20
C ALA A 81 -9.50 -0.18 16.41
N PRO A 82 -10.13 0.24 17.54
CA PRO A 82 -11.58 0.14 17.70
C PRO A 82 -12.35 0.93 16.64
N ARG A 83 -11.83 2.09 16.22
CA ARG A 83 -12.42 2.88 15.14
C ARG A 83 -12.32 2.14 13.80
N THR A 84 -11.19 1.47 13.53
CA THR A 84 -11.04 0.62 12.34
C THR A 84 -12.13 -0.44 12.30
N ALA A 85 -12.34 -1.21 13.39
CA ALA A 85 -13.40 -2.21 13.45
C ALA A 85 -14.79 -1.61 13.25
N LYS A 86 -15.07 -0.49 13.91
CA LYS A 86 -16.35 0.23 13.80
C LYS A 86 -16.61 0.69 12.37
N LEU A 87 -15.65 1.37 11.73
CA LEU A 87 -15.81 1.90 10.38
C LEU A 87 -15.94 0.78 9.34
N THR A 88 -15.13 -0.28 9.45
CA THR A 88 -15.20 -1.44 8.56
C THR A 88 -16.60 -2.02 8.52
N ARG A 89 -17.21 -2.23 9.70
CA ARG A 89 -18.58 -2.78 9.83
C ARG A 89 -19.65 -1.79 9.38
N GLN A 90 -19.60 -0.54 9.87
CA GLN A 90 -20.64 0.47 9.61
C GLN A 90 -20.69 0.92 8.14
N LEU A 91 -19.54 1.01 7.52
CA LEU A 91 -19.47 1.40 6.11
C LEU A 91 -19.86 0.24 5.19
N GLY A 92 -19.79 -1.00 5.63
CA GLY A 92 -19.83 -2.16 4.74
C GLY A 92 -18.70 -2.02 3.71
N ALA A 93 -17.48 -1.89 4.20
CA ALA A 93 -16.34 -1.56 3.36
C ALA A 93 -16.12 -2.60 2.26
N ARG A 94 -15.99 -2.14 1.01
CA ARG A 94 -15.55 -2.94 -0.14
C ARG A 94 -14.07 -3.25 -0.04
N ALA A 95 -13.30 -2.31 0.51
CA ALA A 95 -11.87 -2.47 0.71
C ALA A 95 -11.40 -1.80 2.01
N VAL A 96 -10.43 -2.44 2.67
CA VAL A 96 -9.63 -1.85 3.75
C VAL A 96 -8.18 -1.91 3.32
N LEU A 97 -7.53 -0.75 3.20
CA LEU A 97 -6.19 -0.61 2.64
C LEU A 97 -5.16 -0.28 3.72
N ALA A 98 -3.97 -0.85 3.59
CA ALA A 98 -2.79 -0.62 4.42
C ALA A 98 -2.93 -1.02 5.90
N VAL A 99 -3.69 -2.07 6.21
CA VAL A 99 -3.78 -2.64 7.57
C VAL A 99 -2.38 -3.04 8.03
N ASN A 100 -1.93 -2.50 9.17
CA ASN A 100 -0.61 -2.78 9.75
C ASN A 100 -0.70 -3.61 11.04
N GLY A 101 0.47 -4.04 11.52
CA GLY A 101 0.59 -4.83 12.75
C GLY A 101 0.03 -4.11 13.97
N ALA A 102 0.25 -2.80 14.11
CA ALA A 102 -0.24 -2.02 15.24
C ALA A 102 -1.78 -2.02 15.35
N VAL A 103 -2.46 -1.93 14.21
CA VAL A 103 -3.94 -2.04 14.20
C VAL A 103 -4.38 -3.45 14.59
N VAL A 104 -3.71 -4.49 14.10
CA VAL A 104 -4.02 -5.89 14.50
C VAL A 104 -3.78 -6.11 15.99
N ASP A 105 -2.68 -5.58 16.56
CA ASP A 105 -2.41 -5.63 17.99
C ASP A 105 -3.48 -4.91 18.81
N GLY A 106 -3.86 -3.72 18.38
CA GLY A 106 -4.91 -2.95 19.03
C GLY A 106 -6.27 -3.65 19.01
N LEU A 107 -6.64 -4.26 17.89
CA LEU A 107 -7.87 -5.06 17.77
C LEU A 107 -7.86 -6.26 18.74
N ALA A 108 -6.73 -6.98 18.78
CA ALA A 108 -6.59 -8.13 19.68
C ALA A 108 -6.64 -7.70 21.17
N ALA A 109 -5.98 -6.59 21.53
CA ALA A 109 -5.98 -6.05 22.89
C ALA A 109 -7.39 -5.64 23.36
N GLU A 110 -8.22 -5.15 22.45
CA GLU A 110 -9.61 -4.77 22.70
C GLU A 110 -10.60 -5.96 22.57
N GLY A 111 -10.10 -7.18 22.33
CA GLY A 111 -10.89 -8.40 22.23
C GLY A 111 -11.70 -8.55 20.93
N PHE A 112 -11.34 -7.83 19.88
CA PHE A 112 -11.97 -8.01 18.56
C PHE A 112 -11.44 -9.27 17.87
N ASP A 113 -12.34 -10.04 17.27
CA ASP A 113 -11.99 -11.13 16.36
C ASP A 113 -11.70 -10.57 14.96
N LEU A 114 -10.51 -10.87 14.43
CA LEU A 114 -10.07 -10.40 13.11
C LEU A 114 -10.94 -10.94 11.97
N ALA A 115 -11.42 -12.19 12.08
CA ALA A 115 -12.33 -12.77 11.10
C ALA A 115 -13.68 -12.04 11.09
N GLU A 116 -14.19 -11.65 12.26
CA GLU A 116 -15.42 -10.85 12.35
C GLU A 116 -15.24 -9.42 11.80
N VAL A 117 -14.06 -8.82 11.99
CA VAL A 117 -13.77 -7.46 11.49
C VAL A 117 -13.56 -7.46 9.98
N PHE A 118 -12.76 -8.38 9.45
CA PHE A 118 -12.27 -8.34 8.07
C PHE A 118 -12.80 -9.45 7.16
N GLY A 119 -13.35 -10.54 7.71
CA GLY A 119 -13.71 -11.73 6.91
C GLY A 119 -14.80 -11.49 5.85
N SER A 120 -15.65 -10.49 6.04
CA SER A 120 -16.66 -10.10 5.04
C SER A 120 -16.19 -9.01 4.09
N VAL A 121 -14.98 -8.46 4.27
CA VAL A 121 -14.41 -7.41 3.42
C VAL A 121 -13.82 -8.04 2.16
N PRO A 122 -14.30 -7.71 0.95
CA PRO A 122 -13.82 -8.34 -0.28
C PRO A 122 -12.33 -8.09 -0.57
N VAL A 123 -11.79 -6.94 -0.18
CA VAL A 123 -10.37 -6.60 -0.35
C VAL A 123 -9.79 -6.11 0.96
N VAL A 124 -8.89 -6.89 1.54
CA VAL A 124 -8.05 -6.46 2.67
C VAL A 124 -6.61 -6.37 2.19
N ALA A 125 -6.10 -5.16 2.03
CA ALA A 125 -4.70 -4.94 1.69
C ALA A 125 -3.92 -4.65 2.97
N ALA A 126 -2.97 -5.51 3.30
CA ALA A 126 -2.27 -5.50 4.57
C ALA A 126 -0.76 -5.34 4.40
N ARG A 127 -0.14 -4.66 5.35
CA ARG A 127 1.32 -4.56 5.41
C ARG A 127 1.93 -5.89 5.79
N PRO A 128 3.19 -6.15 5.43
CA PRO A 128 3.87 -7.42 5.70
C PRO A 128 3.75 -7.91 7.14
N ASP A 129 3.82 -6.99 8.11
CA ASP A 129 3.73 -7.26 9.56
C ASP A 129 2.34 -7.70 10.06
N ALA A 130 1.29 -7.48 9.25
CA ALA A 130 -0.08 -7.86 9.57
C ALA A 130 -0.56 -9.12 8.82
N VAL A 131 0.05 -9.43 7.67
CA VAL A 131 -0.46 -10.47 6.75
C VAL A 131 -0.54 -11.85 7.40
N GLY A 132 0.49 -12.27 8.14
CA GLY A 132 0.51 -13.59 8.80
C GLY A 132 -0.68 -13.76 9.75
N ARG A 133 -0.87 -12.81 10.66
CA ARG A 133 -1.96 -12.85 11.65
C ARG A 133 -3.36 -12.80 11.03
N LEU A 134 -3.53 -12.04 9.96
CA LEU A 134 -4.79 -12.01 9.23
C LEU A 134 -5.07 -13.36 8.55
N ARG A 135 -4.05 -14.00 7.98
CA ARG A 135 -4.17 -15.35 7.40
C ARG A 135 -4.52 -16.40 8.45
N ASP A 136 -3.87 -16.35 9.62
CA ASP A 136 -4.15 -17.25 10.75
C ASP A 136 -5.60 -17.10 11.25
N ALA A 137 -6.18 -15.92 11.13
CA ALA A 137 -7.58 -15.63 11.41
C ALA A 137 -8.54 -15.98 10.25
N GLY A 138 -8.07 -16.61 9.17
CA GLY A 138 -8.92 -17.00 8.04
C GLY A 138 -9.25 -15.87 7.06
N VAL A 139 -8.63 -14.70 7.20
CA VAL A 139 -8.73 -13.60 6.23
C VAL A 139 -7.73 -13.86 5.10
N ALA A 140 -8.07 -13.51 3.86
CA ALA A 140 -7.19 -13.66 2.70
C ALA A 140 -6.64 -12.28 2.25
N PRO A 141 -5.68 -11.68 2.98
CA PRO A 141 -5.18 -10.37 2.64
C PRO A 141 -4.27 -10.42 1.42
N VAL A 142 -4.28 -9.34 0.65
CA VAL A 142 -3.22 -9.02 -0.32
C VAL A 142 -2.16 -8.16 0.34
N VAL A 143 -0.92 -8.26 -0.14
CA VAL A 143 0.20 -7.48 0.40
C VAL A 143 0.12 -6.02 -0.06
N TRP A 144 0.32 -5.10 0.89
CA TRP A 144 0.56 -3.68 0.67
C TRP A 144 1.89 -3.32 1.33
N ALA A 145 2.91 -3.01 0.56
CA ALA A 145 4.24 -2.76 1.10
C ALA A 145 4.80 -1.39 0.66
N HIS A 146 5.45 -0.71 1.58
CA HIS A 146 6.29 0.44 1.26
C HIS A 146 7.68 -0.09 0.90
N LEU A 147 8.17 0.28 -0.27
CA LEU A 147 9.49 -0.10 -0.79
C LEU A 147 10.29 1.18 -1.03
N GLY A 148 10.84 1.75 0.03
CA GLY A 148 11.37 3.10 -0.02
C GLY A 148 10.24 4.09 -0.35
N PRO A 149 10.41 4.94 -1.36
CA PRO A 149 9.38 5.88 -1.78
C PRO A 149 8.24 5.24 -2.61
N ALA A 150 8.40 4.01 -3.06
CA ALA A 150 7.38 3.31 -3.85
C ALA A 150 6.39 2.54 -2.97
N VAL A 151 5.19 2.31 -3.50
CA VAL A 151 4.21 1.40 -2.92
C VAL A 151 4.04 0.20 -3.84
N ALA A 152 4.18 -1.01 -3.30
CA ALA A 152 3.88 -2.25 -3.98
C ALA A 152 2.55 -2.81 -3.49
N VAL A 153 1.70 -3.27 -4.41
CA VAL A 153 0.38 -3.80 -4.09
C VAL A 153 0.16 -5.13 -4.80
N GLU A 154 -0.17 -6.16 -4.05
CA GLU A 154 -0.54 -7.45 -4.58
C GLU A 154 -1.97 -7.42 -5.14
N CYS A 155 -2.17 -8.01 -6.30
CA CYS A 155 -3.49 -8.05 -6.96
C CYS A 155 -4.38 -9.20 -6.49
N ALA A 156 -3.77 -10.27 -5.99
CA ALA A 156 -4.44 -11.44 -5.40
C ALA A 156 -3.47 -12.13 -4.45
N PRO A 157 -3.95 -12.78 -3.37
CA PRO A 157 -3.10 -13.41 -2.37
C PRO A 157 -2.07 -14.38 -2.96
N GLY A 158 -0.81 -14.25 -2.56
CA GLY A 158 0.29 -15.13 -2.99
C GLY A 158 0.80 -14.90 -4.42
N ARG A 159 0.39 -13.82 -5.08
CA ARG A 159 0.83 -13.51 -6.46
C ARG A 159 2.01 -12.56 -6.56
N GLY A 160 2.50 -12.07 -5.44
CA GLY A 160 3.53 -11.04 -5.36
C GLY A 160 3.00 -9.63 -5.58
N ALA A 161 3.67 -8.66 -4.99
CA ALA A 161 3.24 -7.27 -5.01
C ALA A 161 3.80 -6.53 -6.24
N HIS A 162 2.91 -6.01 -7.07
CA HIS A 162 3.26 -5.20 -8.24
C HIS A 162 3.85 -3.87 -7.83
N VAL A 163 4.99 -3.52 -8.43
CA VAL A 163 5.53 -2.17 -8.42
C VAL A 163 5.28 -1.56 -9.80
N ASP A 164 4.79 -0.33 -9.83
CA ASP A 164 4.47 0.34 -11.08
C ASP A 164 5.75 0.72 -11.84
N GLU A 165 6.07 -0.02 -12.91
CA GLU A 165 7.29 0.17 -13.70
C GLU A 165 7.23 1.39 -14.65
N VAL A 166 6.12 2.10 -14.73
CA VAL A 166 6.08 3.41 -15.41
C VAL A 166 6.80 4.46 -14.57
N VAL A 167 6.69 4.35 -13.23
CA VAL A 167 7.25 5.31 -12.28
C VAL A 167 8.56 4.83 -11.68
N TRP A 168 8.66 3.51 -11.39
CA TRP A 168 9.76 2.93 -10.64
C TRP A 168 10.54 1.90 -11.45
N GLU A 169 11.84 1.90 -11.32
CA GLU A 169 12.71 0.83 -11.78
C GLU A 169 12.96 -0.12 -10.62
N VAL A 170 12.74 -1.42 -10.86
CA VAL A 170 12.99 -2.47 -9.86
C VAL A 170 14.04 -3.42 -10.41
N THR A 171 15.15 -3.55 -9.71
CA THR A 171 16.28 -4.38 -10.11
C THR A 171 16.66 -5.36 -9.01
N GLU A 172 17.09 -6.55 -9.43
CA GLU A 172 17.71 -7.53 -8.54
C GLU A 172 19.22 -7.49 -8.75
N ARG A 173 19.97 -7.36 -7.66
CA ARG A 173 21.42 -7.31 -7.63
C ARG A 173 21.92 -8.16 -6.47
N GLU A 174 23.25 -8.38 -6.42
CA GLU A 174 23.88 -8.95 -5.23
C GLU A 174 23.50 -8.13 -4.00
N GLY A 175 22.88 -8.77 -3.01
CA GLY A 175 22.35 -8.13 -1.79
C GLY A 175 20.84 -7.85 -1.76
N GLY A 176 20.08 -8.17 -2.83
CA GLY A 176 18.62 -8.13 -2.81
C GLY A 176 17.97 -7.35 -3.95
N VAL A 177 16.73 -6.95 -3.71
CA VAL A 177 15.93 -6.13 -4.62
C VAL A 177 16.13 -4.66 -4.32
N PHE A 178 16.24 -3.84 -5.36
CA PHE A 178 16.40 -2.39 -5.26
C PHE A 178 15.32 -1.68 -6.06
N VAL A 179 14.77 -0.62 -5.47
CA VAL A 179 13.77 0.26 -6.10
C VAL A 179 14.37 1.64 -6.29
N ALA A 180 14.29 2.16 -7.50
CA ALA A 180 14.76 3.50 -7.86
C ALA A 180 13.73 4.21 -8.75
N PRO A 181 13.69 5.55 -8.77
CA PRO A 181 12.83 6.26 -9.70
C PRO A 181 13.31 6.06 -11.14
N ARG A 182 12.38 5.83 -12.08
CA ARG A 182 12.69 5.67 -13.50
C ARG A 182 12.97 6.99 -14.20
N SER A 183 12.43 8.10 -13.70
CA SER A 183 12.66 9.46 -14.18
C SER A 183 13.18 10.33 -13.06
N ALA A 184 13.76 11.50 -13.44
CA ALA A 184 14.20 12.47 -12.45
C ALA A 184 13.03 12.92 -11.58
N ARG A 185 13.14 12.70 -10.28
CA ARG A 185 12.21 13.20 -9.26
C ARG A 185 12.80 14.46 -8.61
N ALA A 186 12.02 15.11 -7.73
CA ALA A 186 12.43 16.34 -7.04
C ALA A 186 13.78 16.21 -6.32
N LEU A 187 14.10 14.99 -5.87
CA LEU A 187 15.45 14.64 -5.42
C LEU A 187 15.87 13.32 -6.07
N ALA A 188 17.14 13.27 -6.48
CA ALA A 188 17.77 12.01 -6.86
C ALA A 188 17.99 11.17 -5.58
N THR A 189 17.01 10.37 -5.23
CA THR A 189 17.21 9.32 -4.23
C THR A 189 17.95 8.17 -4.88
N GLY A 190 19.03 7.71 -4.24
CA GLY A 190 19.68 6.46 -4.64
C GLY A 190 18.72 5.27 -4.57
N PRO A 191 19.07 4.12 -5.15
CA PRO A 191 18.27 2.92 -5.06
C PRO A 191 18.01 2.54 -3.58
N CYS A 192 16.75 2.36 -3.21
CA CYS A 192 16.38 1.85 -1.90
C CYS A 192 16.43 0.33 -1.92
N ALA A 193 17.16 -0.28 -0.98
CA ALA A 193 17.20 -1.73 -0.81
C ALA A 193 15.90 -2.25 -0.19
N VAL A 194 15.40 -3.36 -0.72
CA VAL A 194 14.27 -4.10 -0.18
C VAL A 194 14.77 -5.43 0.34
N ALA A 195 14.70 -5.64 1.65
CA ALA A 195 15.23 -6.84 2.28
C ALA A 195 14.45 -8.10 1.88
N ALA A 196 15.18 -9.23 1.76
CA ALA A 196 14.64 -10.60 1.62
C ALA A 196 13.61 -10.80 0.49
N ALA A 197 13.67 -9.99 -0.56
CA ALA A 197 12.76 -10.09 -1.68
C ALA A 197 13.43 -10.69 -2.92
N SER A 198 12.64 -11.26 -3.81
CA SER A 198 13.02 -11.65 -5.17
C SER A 198 12.05 -11.06 -6.18
N LEU A 199 12.42 -11.09 -7.47
CA LEU A 199 11.59 -10.55 -8.53
C LEU A 199 10.97 -11.65 -9.38
N GLU A 200 9.69 -11.51 -9.66
CA GLU A 200 9.00 -12.30 -10.66
C GLU A 200 8.54 -11.37 -11.80
N ARG A 201 8.96 -11.72 -13.04
CA ARG A 201 8.60 -10.99 -14.26
C ARG A 201 7.71 -11.82 -15.13
N GLY A 202 6.83 -11.16 -15.87
CA GLY A 202 5.91 -11.81 -16.79
C GLY A 202 4.45 -11.45 -16.55
N PRO A 203 3.55 -11.90 -17.43
CA PRO A 203 2.14 -11.54 -17.35
C PRO A 203 1.50 -12.05 -16.07
N CYS A 204 0.71 -11.20 -15.43
CA CYS A 204 -0.11 -11.55 -14.29
C CYS A 204 -1.57 -11.75 -14.71
N ALA A 205 -2.30 -12.62 -14.00
CA ALA A 205 -3.72 -12.87 -14.23
C ALA A 205 -4.60 -11.60 -14.07
N CYS A 206 -4.10 -10.57 -13.36
CA CYS A 206 -4.78 -9.28 -13.26
C CYS A 206 -4.64 -8.39 -14.53
N GLY A 207 -3.91 -8.85 -15.55
CA GLY A 207 -3.66 -8.12 -16.78
C GLY A 207 -2.46 -7.16 -16.74
N ARG A 208 -1.82 -6.95 -15.56
CA ARG A 208 -0.61 -6.14 -15.44
C ARG A 208 0.62 -6.93 -15.89
N GLY A 209 1.53 -6.25 -16.58
CA GLY A 209 2.84 -6.79 -16.97
C GLY A 209 3.99 -6.33 -16.07
N ASP A 210 3.70 -5.51 -15.07
CA ASP A 210 4.73 -4.99 -14.15
C ASP A 210 5.40 -6.10 -13.34
N VAL A 211 6.64 -5.84 -12.95
CA VAL A 211 7.39 -6.70 -12.03
C VAL A 211 6.65 -6.89 -10.71
N ARG A 212 6.76 -8.09 -10.17
CA ARG A 212 6.23 -8.44 -8.85
C ARG A 212 7.37 -8.73 -7.89
N VAL A 213 7.26 -8.13 -6.71
CA VAL A 213 8.19 -8.39 -5.60
C VAL A 213 7.63 -9.50 -4.74
N MET A 214 8.41 -10.57 -4.58
CA MET A 214 8.07 -11.77 -3.83
C MET A 214 8.79 -11.77 -2.49
N GLY A 215 8.29 -12.56 -1.53
CA GLY A 215 8.98 -12.75 -0.24
C GLY A 215 8.86 -11.57 0.73
N LEU A 216 7.93 -10.65 0.51
CA LEU A 216 7.71 -9.50 1.40
C LEU A 216 7.08 -9.88 2.76
N VAL A 217 6.59 -11.09 2.87
CA VAL A 217 6.00 -11.63 4.10
C VAL A 217 6.85 -12.82 4.54
N ALA A 218 7.37 -12.78 5.77
CA ALA A 218 8.11 -13.88 6.39
C ALA A 218 7.16 -14.99 6.86
#